data_3c8267dc648054ce73917bf8869dcd46
#
_entry.id   3c8267dc648054ce73917bf8869dcd46
#
_cell.length_a   1.000
_cell.length_b   1.000
_cell.length_c   1.000
_cell.angle_alpha   90.00
_cell.angle_beta   90.00
_cell.angle_gamma   90.00
#
_symmetry.space_group_name_H-M   'P 1'
#
loop_
_entity.id
_entity.type
_entity.pdbx_description
1 polymer ?
#
loop_
_entity_poly.entity_id
_entity_poly.type
_entity_poly.pdbx_seq_one_letter_code
_entity_poly.pdbx_strand_id
1 'polypeptide(L)'
;WEALNTSEDKPLLNRPLRGAYPPGSTYKPFMALMAQELGIRTAQQAISDPGFFRLGGGYWRDDKVGGHGAVDLVKSIAVSCDTYYYQVAAEADIDEWAKFMKPFGFGQKTGIDIDGELPGILPTREWKAKRFPKDPKLHVGDQVSLGIGQGFNTFTPLQMAYATAILANRGVAFKPHLVKRVQDARTGESRLTQPAPSYSIPLKEAHVDAVLRGLAGVVKEGTGRTAFLNAKYTSGGKTGTAQVFGLRGGEYKASQIAERLRDHAWYIALAPLEKPTIALVAFVENGGFGAEAAAPIARKVMDAYFDASLLEAALKRNVDRSEQVAAAAQAAEVRRAR
;
A
#
# COMPACT_ATOMS: atom_id res chain seq x y z
N TRP A 1 6.84 24.10 19.78
CA TRP A 1 5.99 24.30 18.59
C TRP A 1 6.85 24.67 17.38
N GLU A 2 7.75 25.63 17.49
CA GLU A 2 8.64 26.07 16.40
C GLU A 2 9.46 24.90 15.84
N ALA A 3 10.13 24.12 16.70
CA ALA A 3 10.92 22.95 16.28
C ALA A 3 10.10 21.92 15.48
N LEU A 4 8.82 21.72 15.79
CA LEU A 4 7.94 20.81 15.06
C LEU A 4 7.50 21.39 13.71
N ASN A 5 7.27 22.71 13.64
CA ASN A 5 6.84 23.38 12.41
C ASN A 5 7.97 23.57 11.39
N THR A 6 9.20 23.76 11.88
CA THR A 6 10.38 24.02 11.03
C THR A 6 11.17 22.77 10.69
N SER A 7 10.85 21.62 11.29
CA SER A 7 11.50 20.35 11.02
C SER A 7 11.36 19.94 9.56
N GLU A 8 12.46 19.57 8.91
CA GLU A 8 12.48 19.00 7.55
C GLU A 8 11.69 17.71 7.49
N ASP A 9 11.61 16.94 8.57
CA ASP A 9 10.88 15.68 8.67
C ASP A 9 9.36 15.85 8.73
N LYS A 10 8.88 17.10 8.85
CA LYS A 10 7.44 17.44 8.88
C LYS A 10 6.62 16.54 9.84
N PRO A 11 6.97 16.46 11.14
CA PRO A 11 6.31 15.54 12.07
C PRO A 11 4.81 15.83 12.29
N LEU A 12 4.36 17.05 11.98
CA LEU A 12 2.94 17.43 12.06
C LEU A 12 2.14 17.07 10.80
N LEU A 13 2.79 16.55 9.75
CA LEU A 13 2.08 16.10 8.55
C LEU A 13 1.27 14.84 8.89
N ASN A 14 -0.04 14.90 8.72
CA ASN A 14 -0.90 13.73 8.77
C ASN A 14 -0.65 12.86 7.51
N ARG A 15 0.39 12.02 7.54
CA ARG A 15 0.81 11.20 6.40
C ARG A 15 -0.27 10.25 5.88
N PRO A 16 -1.09 9.59 6.71
CA PRO A 16 -2.20 8.77 6.23
C PRO A 16 -3.15 9.48 5.28
N LEU A 17 -3.39 10.77 5.47
CA LEU A 17 -4.33 11.58 4.69
C LEU A 17 -3.66 12.44 3.62
N ARG A 18 -2.42 12.90 3.87
CA ARG A 18 -1.76 13.95 3.09
C ARG A 18 -0.41 13.53 2.50
N GLY A 19 0.13 12.41 2.92
CA GLY A 19 1.32 11.83 2.28
C GLY A 19 0.89 11.03 1.05
N ALA A 20 1.21 11.52 -0.14
CA ALA A 20 0.94 10.82 -1.40
C ALA A 20 2.26 10.29 -1.98
N TYR A 21 2.37 8.97 -2.06
CA TYR A 21 3.59 8.27 -2.45
C TYR A 21 3.31 7.24 -3.55
N PRO A 22 4.30 6.90 -4.40
CA PRO A 22 4.17 5.75 -5.27
C PRO A 22 3.87 4.48 -4.44
N PRO A 23 2.88 3.67 -4.82
CA PRO A 23 2.51 2.48 -4.06
C PRO A 23 3.50 1.31 -4.26
N GLY A 24 4.34 1.37 -5.30
CA GLY A 24 5.20 0.27 -5.70
C GLY A 24 4.42 -1.02 -5.90
N SER A 25 5.04 -2.15 -5.62
CA SER A 25 4.45 -3.48 -5.83
C SER A 25 3.16 -3.77 -5.05
N THR A 26 2.74 -2.90 -4.09
CA THR A 26 1.42 -3.05 -3.46
C THR A 26 0.26 -2.74 -4.39
N TYR A 27 0.52 -2.14 -5.54
CA TYR A 27 -0.45 -1.89 -6.60
C TYR A 27 -0.74 -3.13 -7.46
N LYS A 28 0.19 -4.10 -7.52
CA LYS A 28 0.11 -5.28 -8.39
C LYS A 28 -1.15 -6.16 -8.21
N PRO A 29 -1.67 -6.39 -6.99
CA PRO A 29 -2.93 -7.14 -6.84
C PRO A 29 -4.11 -6.51 -7.59
N PHE A 30 -4.19 -5.18 -7.62
CA PHE A 30 -5.23 -4.46 -8.35
C PHE A 30 -5.00 -4.53 -9.86
N MET A 31 -3.74 -4.48 -10.30
CA MET A 31 -3.36 -4.71 -11.70
C MET A 31 -3.72 -6.13 -12.16
N ALA A 32 -3.48 -7.14 -11.31
CA ALA A 32 -3.84 -8.53 -11.58
C ALA A 32 -5.37 -8.70 -11.72
N LEU A 33 -6.14 -8.05 -10.85
CA LEU A 33 -7.60 -8.06 -10.93
C LEU A 33 -8.09 -7.37 -12.20
N MET A 34 -7.57 -6.19 -12.50
CA MET A 34 -7.86 -5.44 -13.72
C MET A 34 -7.58 -6.28 -14.98
N ALA A 35 -6.42 -6.93 -15.03
CA ALA A 35 -6.02 -7.73 -16.17
C ALA A 35 -7.03 -8.85 -16.48
N GLN A 36 -7.61 -9.45 -15.44
CA GLN A 36 -8.64 -10.47 -15.59
C GLN A 36 -10.00 -9.86 -16.00
N GLU A 37 -10.43 -8.79 -15.33
CA GLU A 37 -11.73 -8.16 -15.58
C GLU A 37 -11.82 -7.52 -16.98
N LEU A 38 -10.70 -6.97 -17.48
CA LEU A 38 -10.60 -6.41 -18.82
C LEU A 38 -10.23 -7.47 -19.89
N GLY A 39 -10.07 -8.74 -19.51
CA GLY A 39 -9.77 -9.83 -20.45
C GLY A 39 -8.36 -9.80 -21.04
N ILE A 40 -7.42 -9.09 -20.44
CA ILE A 40 -6.02 -9.01 -20.88
C ILE A 40 -5.29 -10.31 -20.54
N ARG A 41 -5.56 -10.89 -19.37
CA ARG A 41 -4.97 -12.14 -18.89
C ARG A 41 -5.98 -12.99 -18.12
N THR A 42 -5.88 -14.30 -18.26
CA THR A 42 -6.53 -15.24 -17.34
C THR A 42 -5.59 -15.58 -16.19
N ALA A 43 -6.14 -16.11 -15.09
CA ALA A 43 -5.32 -16.48 -13.93
C ALA A 43 -4.28 -17.57 -14.24
N GLN A 44 -4.55 -18.45 -15.20
CA GLN A 44 -3.71 -19.58 -15.60
C GLN A 44 -2.70 -19.23 -16.71
N GLN A 45 -2.90 -18.10 -17.35
CA GLN A 45 -2.03 -17.69 -18.46
C GLN A 45 -0.68 -17.24 -17.92
N ALA A 46 0.32 -18.11 -18.07
CA ALA A 46 1.68 -17.82 -17.65
C ALA A 46 2.47 -17.06 -18.73
N ILE A 47 3.39 -16.22 -18.28
CA ILE A 47 4.42 -15.58 -19.07
C ILE A 47 5.79 -16.18 -18.75
N SER A 48 6.77 -16.00 -19.63
CA SER A 48 8.17 -16.28 -19.33
C SER A 48 8.83 -15.00 -18.81
N ASP A 49 9.38 -15.08 -17.59
CA ASP A 49 10.18 -14.00 -17.01
C ASP A 49 11.67 -14.35 -17.03
N PRO A 50 12.47 -13.72 -17.92
CA PRO A 50 13.92 -13.89 -17.98
C PRO A 50 14.67 -12.91 -17.06
N GLY A 51 13.97 -12.15 -16.20
CA GLY A 51 14.53 -11.10 -15.35
C GLY A 51 14.50 -9.70 -15.97
N PHE A 52 13.80 -9.54 -17.09
CA PHE A 52 13.64 -8.25 -17.75
C PHE A 52 12.49 -8.26 -18.76
N PHE A 53 12.02 -7.07 -19.07
CA PHE A 53 11.08 -6.78 -20.16
C PHE A 53 11.70 -5.83 -21.17
N ARG A 54 11.44 -6.07 -22.47
CA ARG A 54 11.85 -5.17 -23.55
C ARG A 54 10.66 -4.80 -24.41
N LEU A 55 10.53 -3.52 -24.73
CA LEU A 55 9.54 -3.02 -25.67
C LEU A 55 10.06 -1.79 -26.42
N GLY A 56 10.05 -1.84 -27.73
CA GLY A 56 10.72 -0.84 -28.55
C GLY A 56 12.21 -0.73 -28.19
N GLY A 57 12.70 0.48 -27.93
CA GLY A 57 14.06 0.70 -27.41
C GLY A 57 14.19 0.64 -25.89
N GLY A 58 13.10 0.39 -25.15
CA GLY A 58 13.08 0.38 -23.69
C GLY A 58 13.52 -0.97 -23.10
N TYR A 59 14.11 -0.89 -21.89
CA TYR A 59 14.57 -2.03 -21.13
C TYR A 59 14.23 -1.83 -19.65
N TRP A 60 13.42 -2.74 -19.09
CA TRP A 60 12.99 -2.72 -17.69
C TRP A 60 13.43 -4.01 -17.02
N ARG A 61 14.15 -3.89 -15.91
CA ARG A 61 14.62 -5.04 -15.12
C ARG A 61 13.50 -5.54 -14.20
N ASP A 62 13.44 -6.85 -14.02
CA ASP A 62 12.76 -7.45 -12.88
C ASP A 62 13.63 -7.28 -11.62
N ASP A 63 13.02 -7.35 -10.44
CA ASP A 63 13.74 -7.28 -9.16
C ASP A 63 14.63 -8.53 -8.95
N LYS A 64 14.28 -9.64 -9.58
CA LYS A 64 15.05 -10.89 -9.52
C LYS A 64 15.97 -11.03 -10.72
N VAL A 65 17.27 -11.01 -10.47
CA VAL A 65 18.28 -11.30 -11.49
C VAL A 65 18.08 -12.72 -12.02
N GLY A 66 18.00 -12.88 -13.34
CA GLY A 66 17.73 -14.15 -14.01
C GLY A 66 16.24 -14.54 -14.05
N GLY A 67 15.37 -13.74 -13.44
CA GLY A 67 13.91 -13.88 -13.52
C GLY A 67 13.32 -15.01 -12.72
N HIS A 68 12.00 -15.17 -12.85
CA HIS A 68 11.19 -16.14 -12.12
C HIS A 68 10.78 -17.36 -12.96
N GLY A 69 11.21 -17.42 -14.24
CA GLY A 69 10.82 -18.46 -15.19
C GLY A 69 9.36 -18.35 -15.61
N ALA A 70 8.62 -19.44 -15.61
CA ALA A 70 7.18 -19.42 -15.89
C ALA A 70 6.41 -18.81 -14.72
N VAL A 71 5.60 -17.79 -14.99
CA VAL A 71 4.88 -16.99 -14.00
C VAL A 71 3.44 -16.79 -14.44
N ASP A 72 2.50 -17.39 -13.72
CA ASP A 72 1.08 -17.10 -13.80
C ASP A 72 0.66 -15.96 -12.86
N LEU A 73 -0.61 -15.61 -12.82
CA LEU A 73 -1.13 -14.53 -12.01
C LEU A 73 -0.86 -14.75 -10.51
N VAL A 74 -1.12 -15.93 -9.98
CA VAL A 74 -0.95 -16.24 -8.55
C VAL A 74 0.52 -16.11 -8.15
N LYS A 75 1.40 -16.72 -8.94
CA LYS A 75 2.85 -16.63 -8.73
C LYS A 75 3.35 -15.19 -8.89
N SER A 76 2.83 -14.42 -9.86
CA SER A 76 3.26 -13.01 -10.08
C SER A 76 3.05 -12.14 -8.86
N ILE A 77 1.95 -12.34 -8.12
CA ILE A 77 1.67 -11.65 -6.86
C ILE A 77 2.59 -12.17 -5.75
N ALA A 78 2.70 -13.50 -5.61
CA ALA A 78 3.45 -14.14 -4.52
C ALA A 78 4.93 -13.77 -4.52
N VAL A 79 5.58 -13.82 -5.68
CA VAL A 79 7.01 -13.49 -5.84
C VAL A 79 7.26 -12.05 -6.27
N SER A 80 6.19 -11.26 -6.47
CA SER A 80 6.29 -9.85 -6.90
C SER A 80 6.92 -9.62 -8.28
N CYS A 81 6.77 -10.54 -9.24
CA CYS A 81 7.36 -10.45 -10.57
C CYS A 81 6.99 -9.15 -11.28
N ASP A 82 7.96 -8.30 -11.58
CA ASP A 82 7.75 -7.03 -12.30
C ASP A 82 7.43 -7.28 -13.77
N THR A 83 8.13 -8.23 -14.40
CA THR A 83 7.99 -8.55 -15.81
C THR A 83 6.55 -8.91 -16.20
N TYR A 84 5.82 -9.60 -15.32
CA TYR A 84 4.40 -9.89 -15.53
C TYR A 84 3.57 -8.61 -15.70
N TYR A 85 3.79 -7.64 -14.82
CA TYR A 85 3.03 -6.39 -14.80
C TYR A 85 3.49 -5.39 -15.85
N TYR A 86 4.74 -5.43 -16.28
CA TYR A 86 5.20 -4.69 -17.44
C TYR A 86 4.45 -5.11 -18.72
N GLN A 87 4.25 -6.41 -18.92
CA GLN A 87 3.49 -6.92 -20.05
C GLN A 87 2.02 -6.51 -19.96
N VAL A 88 1.37 -6.73 -18.82
CA VAL A 88 -0.02 -6.31 -18.59
C VAL A 88 -0.20 -4.80 -18.86
N ALA A 89 0.71 -3.97 -18.34
CA ALA A 89 0.65 -2.54 -18.53
C ALA A 89 0.85 -2.12 -19.99
N ALA A 90 1.76 -2.79 -20.71
CA ALA A 90 2.01 -2.49 -22.14
C ALA A 90 0.80 -2.83 -23.04
N GLU A 91 -0.03 -3.79 -22.63
CA GLU A 91 -1.20 -4.26 -23.38
C GLU A 91 -2.49 -3.52 -22.97
N ALA A 92 -2.56 -2.98 -21.75
CA ALA A 92 -3.75 -2.30 -21.25
C ALA A 92 -3.96 -0.92 -21.91
N ASP A 93 -5.22 -0.56 -22.18
CA ASP A 93 -5.58 0.83 -22.43
C ASP A 93 -5.58 1.61 -21.12
N ILE A 94 -4.82 2.70 -21.04
CA ILE A 94 -4.63 3.44 -19.78
C ILE A 94 -5.91 4.10 -19.26
N ASP A 95 -6.82 4.50 -20.14
CA ASP A 95 -8.05 5.16 -19.71
C ASP A 95 -9.07 4.13 -19.22
N GLU A 96 -9.15 2.92 -19.83
CA GLU A 96 -9.94 1.79 -19.31
C GLU A 96 -9.33 1.27 -17.99
N TRP A 97 -8.00 1.21 -17.90
CA TRP A 97 -7.31 0.92 -16.64
C TRP A 97 -7.69 1.92 -15.53
N ALA A 98 -7.58 3.23 -15.80
CA ALA A 98 -7.93 4.26 -14.83
C ALA A 98 -9.42 4.19 -14.44
N LYS A 99 -10.32 3.93 -15.39
CA LYS A 99 -11.73 3.72 -15.15
C LYS A 99 -12.01 2.53 -14.23
N PHE A 100 -11.27 1.41 -14.40
CA PHE A 100 -11.34 0.26 -13.51
C PHE A 100 -10.81 0.56 -12.11
N MET A 101 -9.68 1.29 -11.98
CA MET A 101 -9.03 1.57 -10.71
C MET A 101 -9.76 2.61 -9.86
N LYS A 102 -10.42 3.57 -10.49
CA LYS A 102 -11.08 4.68 -9.81
C LYS A 102 -12.07 4.24 -8.72
N PRO A 103 -12.96 3.25 -8.92
CA PRO A 103 -13.87 2.77 -7.89
C PRO A 103 -13.19 2.16 -6.66
N PHE A 104 -11.92 1.76 -6.74
CA PHE A 104 -11.14 1.34 -5.57
C PHE A 104 -10.64 2.52 -4.71
N GLY A 105 -10.91 3.77 -5.10
CA GLY A 105 -10.50 4.97 -4.38
C GLY A 105 -9.22 5.61 -4.92
N PHE A 106 -8.59 5.03 -5.93
CA PHE A 106 -7.38 5.60 -6.54
C PHE A 106 -7.69 6.89 -7.29
N GLY A 107 -6.88 7.92 -7.05
CA GLY A 107 -7.05 9.22 -7.71
C GLY A 107 -8.24 10.04 -7.21
N GLN A 108 -8.86 9.68 -6.10
CA GLN A 108 -9.99 10.41 -5.50
C GLN A 108 -9.97 10.32 -3.98
N LYS A 109 -10.67 11.24 -3.32
CA LYS A 109 -10.84 11.21 -1.87
C LYS A 109 -11.72 10.02 -1.46
N THR A 110 -11.40 9.37 -0.33
CA THR A 110 -12.21 8.28 0.23
C THR A 110 -13.48 8.79 0.88
N GLY A 111 -13.49 10.07 1.25
CA GLY A 111 -14.61 10.73 1.92
C GLY A 111 -14.68 10.42 3.41
N ILE A 112 -13.55 10.05 4.05
CA ILE A 112 -13.46 9.91 5.51
C ILE A 112 -13.92 11.21 6.21
N ASP A 113 -14.44 11.07 7.42
CA ASP A 113 -15.03 12.14 8.22
C ASP A 113 -13.99 13.05 8.94
N ILE A 114 -12.84 13.26 8.31
CA ILE A 114 -11.79 14.19 8.75
C ILE A 114 -11.27 15.00 7.57
N ASP A 115 -10.99 16.28 7.79
CA ASP A 115 -10.54 17.20 6.75
C ASP A 115 -9.07 17.00 6.35
N GLY A 116 -8.75 17.46 5.14
CA GLY A 116 -7.37 17.53 4.65
C GLY A 116 -6.93 16.33 3.80
N GLU A 117 -7.85 15.43 3.43
CA GLU A 117 -7.56 14.30 2.55
C GLU A 117 -7.11 14.76 1.16
N LEU A 118 -6.01 14.16 0.64
CA LEU A 118 -5.55 14.35 -0.73
C LEU A 118 -6.11 13.25 -1.65
N PRO A 119 -6.44 13.61 -2.92
CA PRO A 119 -6.96 12.61 -3.88
C PRO A 119 -5.88 11.69 -4.45
N GLY A 120 -4.58 11.98 -4.26
CA GLY A 120 -3.52 11.28 -4.98
C GLY A 120 -3.57 11.53 -6.48
N ILE A 121 -2.82 10.73 -7.24
CA ILE A 121 -2.76 10.81 -8.70
C ILE A 121 -2.96 9.42 -9.31
N LEU A 122 -4.02 9.26 -10.08
CA LEU A 122 -4.25 8.14 -10.98
C LEU A 122 -4.09 8.67 -12.41
N PRO A 123 -2.98 8.37 -13.10
CA PRO A 123 -2.68 8.93 -14.41
C PRO A 123 -3.66 8.46 -15.48
N THR A 124 -4.05 9.42 -16.36
CA THR A 124 -4.81 9.20 -17.59
C THR A 124 -4.13 9.96 -18.73
N ARG A 125 -4.55 9.74 -19.98
CA ARG A 125 -4.07 10.58 -21.10
C ARG A 125 -4.41 12.05 -20.88
N GLU A 126 -5.62 12.35 -20.39
CA GLU A 126 -6.04 13.71 -20.07
C GLU A 126 -5.19 14.34 -18.98
N TRP A 127 -4.93 13.60 -17.89
CA TRP A 127 -4.07 14.06 -16.80
C TRP A 127 -2.65 14.38 -17.31
N LYS A 128 -2.05 13.49 -18.13
CA LYS A 128 -0.71 13.68 -18.70
C LYS A 128 -0.67 14.94 -19.56
N ALA A 129 -1.65 15.13 -20.45
CA ALA A 129 -1.73 16.28 -21.33
C ALA A 129 -1.86 17.61 -20.56
N LYS A 130 -2.67 17.64 -19.50
CA LYS A 130 -2.81 18.82 -18.63
C LYS A 130 -1.55 19.11 -17.81
N ARG A 131 -0.92 18.07 -17.27
CA ARG A 131 0.24 18.21 -16.37
C ARG A 131 1.52 18.52 -17.09
N PHE A 132 1.68 18.02 -18.31
CA PHE A 132 2.88 18.15 -19.16
C PHE A 132 2.54 18.71 -20.55
N PRO A 133 2.17 20.01 -20.68
CA PRO A 133 1.74 20.58 -21.95
C PRO A 133 2.79 20.50 -23.07
N LYS A 134 4.09 20.45 -22.71
CA LYS A 134 5.20 20.30 -23.66
C LYS A 134 5.43 18.87 -24.14
N ASP A 135 4.95 17.88 -23.38
CA ASP A 135 4.99 16.46 -23.71
C ASP A 135 3.65 15.81 -23.27
N PRO A 136 2.56 16.11 -23.98
CA PRO A 136 1.21 15.72 -23.56
C PRO A 136 0.91 14.23 -23.78
N LYS A 137 1.76 13.53 -24.53
CA LYS A 137 1.57 12.12 -24.84
C LYS A 137 2.00 11.25 -23.66
N LEU A 138 1.16 10.30 -23.24
CA LEU A 138 1.56 9.23 -22.37
C LEU A 138 2.31 8.19 -23.21
N HIS A 139 3.61 8.05 -22.95
CA HIS A 139 4.45 7.09 -23.66
C HIS A 139 4.28 5.69 -23.06
N VAL A 140 4.53 4.66 -23.86
CA VAL A 140 4.48 3.26 -23.38
C VAL A 140 5.46 3.03 -22.23
N GLY A 141 6.61 3.68 -22.22
CA GLY A 141 7.57 3.61 -21.12
C GLY A 141 7.02 4.16 -19.79
N ASP A 142 6.23 5.25 -19.84
CA ASP A 142 5.52 5.75 -18.67
C ASP A 142 4.55 4.68 -18.16
N GLN A 143 3.75 4.11 -19.07
CA GLN A 143 2.71 3.13 -18.75
C GLN A 143 3.28 1.84 -18.15
N VAL A 144 4.39 1.33 -18.68
CA VAL A 144 5.10 0.16 -18.14
C VAL A 144 5.49 0.41 -16.67
N SER A 145 6.05 1.58 -16.35
CA SER A 145 6.41 1.93 -14.97
C SER A 145 5.19 2.06 -14.05
N LEU A 146 4.07 2.57 -14.58
CA LEU A 146 2.80 2.64 -13.83
C LEU A 146 2.29 1.26 -13.44
N GLY A 147 2.54 0.22 -14.25
CA GLY A 147 2.08 -1.16 -14.00
C GLY A 147 2.63 -1.79 -12.73
N ILE A 148 3.78 -1.35 -12.26
CA ILE A 148 4.38 -1.79 -11.00
C ILE A 148 4.20 -0.78 -9.85
N GLY A 149 3.29 0.20 -10.04
CA GLY A 149 2.99 1.22 -9.04
C GLY A 149 4.07 2.29 -8.89
N GLN A 150 4.90 2.49 -9.91
CA GLN A 150 5.91 3.54 -9.97
C GLN A 150 5.49 4.67 -10.92
N GLY A 151 6.40 5.55 -11.27
CA GLY A 151 6.14 6.65 -12.19
C GLY A 151 5.23 7.73 -11.59
N PHE A 152 4.15 8.08 -12.28
CA PHE A 152 3.24 9.15 -11.87
C PHE A 152 2.19 8.72 -10.83
N ASN A 153 2.02 7.42 -10.56
CA ASN A 153 1.11 6.95 -9.51
C ASN A 153 1.53 7.50 -8.15
N THR A 154 0.63 8.20 -7.46
CA THR A 154 0.84 8.57 -6.06
C THR A 154 -0.47 8.43 -5.29
N PHE A 155 -0.46 7.66 -4.20
CA PHE A 155 -1.63 7.43 -3.37
C PHE A 155 -1.29 7.62 -1.90
N THR A 156 -2.29 7.99 -1.11
CA THR A 156 -2.13 8.09 0.34
C THR A 156 -2.21 6.70 0.98
N PRO A 157 -1.61 6.49 2.17
CA PRO A 157 -1.81 5.24 2.90
C PRO A 157 -3.29 4.94 3.18
N LEU A 158 -4.12 5.95 3.40
CA LEU A 158 -5.56 5.75 3.55
C LEU A 158 -6.21 5.21 2.26
N GLN A 159 -5.85 5.74 1.09
CA GLN A 159 -6.36 5.21 -0.19
C GLN A 159 -5.95 3.76 -0.40
N MET A 160 -4.70 3.41 -0.08
CA MET A 160 -4.23 2.02 -0.18
C MET A 160 -4.98 1.09 0.79
N ALA A 161 -5.25 1.54 2.04
CA ALA A 161 -6.03 0.78 3.01
C ALA A 161 -7.49 0.61 2.55
N TYR A 162 -8.08 1.68 2.01
CA TYR A 162 -9.44 1.68 1.48
C TYR A 162 -9.59 0.71 0.29
N ALA A 163 -8.69 0.79 -0.68
CA ALA A 163 -8.65 -0.13 -1.81
C ALA A 163 -8.50 -1.59 -1.35
N THR A 164 -7.62 -1.84 -0.37
CA THR A 164 -7.42 -3.17 0.20
C THR A 164 -8.68 -3.67 0.90
N ALA A 165 -9.42 -2.80 1.61
CA ALA A 165 -10.69 -3.15 2.24
C ALA A 165 -11.77 -3.48 1.20
N ILE A 166 -11.87 -2.73 0.10
CA ILE A 166 -12.78 -3.02 -1.00
C ILE A 166 -12.46 -4.38 -1.64
N LEU A 167 -11.19 -4.69 -1.88
CA LEU A 167 -10.76 -6.00 -2.39
C LEU A 167 -11.12 -7.12 -1.39
N ALA A 168 -10.86 -6.93 -0.09
CA ALA A 168 -11.20 -7.86 0.97
C ALA A 168 -12.72 -8.13 1.06
N ASN A 169 -13.53 -7.11 0.79
CA ASN A 169 -14.99 -7.17 0.74
C ASN A 169 -15.55 -7.53 -0.66
N ARG A 170 -14.72 -8.10 -1.53
CA ARG A 170 -15.11 -8.56 -2.87
C ARG A 170 -15.80 -7.48 -3.73
N GLY A 171 -15.29 -6.24 -3.65
CA GLY A 171 -15.81 -5.09 -4.38
C GLY A 171 -16.81 -4.23 -3.62
N VAL A 172 -17.26 -4.63 -2.44
CA VAL A 172 -18.19 -3.81 -1.63
C VAL A 172 -17.41 -2.71 -0.91
N ALA A 173 -17.76 -1.46 -1.17
CA ALA A 173 -17.16 -0.29 -0.58
C ALA A 173 -17.99 0.27 0.59
N PHE A 174 -17.32 0.60 1.68
CA PHE A 174 -17.91 1.28 2.83
C PHE A 174 -17.20 2.62 3.02
N LYS A 175 -17.95 3.69 3.31
CA LYS A 175 -17.33 4.98 3.62
C LYS A 175 -16.50 4.86 4.91
N PRO A 176 -15.19 5.15 4.86
CA PRO A 176 -14.37 5.14 6.07
C PRO A 176 -14.80 6.25 7.03
N HIS A 177 -14.71 6.01 8.34
CA HIS A 177 -15.06 6.97 9.37
C HIS A 177 -14.23 6.73 10.64
N LEU A 178 -13.96 7.79 11.38
CA LEU A 178 -13.33 7.77 12.69
C LEU A 178 -14.34 7.87 13.83
N VAL A 179 -15.46 8.57 13.57
CA VAL A 179 -16.50 8.76 14.58
C VAL A 179 -17.29 7.47 14.77
N LYS A 180 -17.05 6.78 15.87
CA LYS A 180 -17.78 5.56 16.26
C LYS A 180 -19.14 5.87 16.88
N ARG A 181 -19.23 6.95 17.71
CA ARG A 181 -20.42 7.31 18.46
C ARG A 181 -20.46 8.83 18.68
N VAL A 182 -21.64 9.39 18.55
CA VAL A 182 -21.96 10.78 18.94
C VAL A 182 -22.91 10.71 20.11
N GLN A 183 -22.65 11.47 21.18
CA GLN A 183 -23.52 11.59 22.35
C GLN A 183 -23.90 13.04 22.55
N ASP A 184 -25.21 13.32 22.70
CA ASP A 184 -25.71 14.64 23.06
C ASP A 184 -25.35 14.94 24.52
N ALA A 185 -24.62 16.05 24.75
CA ALA A 185 -24.14 16.39 26.07
C ALA A 185 -25.25 16.78 27.07
N ARG A 186 -26.42 17.22 26.56
CA ARG A 186 -27.54 17.68 27.37
C ARG A 186 -28.52 16.56 27.72
N THR A 187 -28.82 15.69 26.75
CA THR A 187 -29.81 14.60 26.94
C THR A 187 -29.18 13.28 27.33
N GLY A 188 -27.86 13.09 27.08
CA GLY A 188 -27.18 11.83 27.28
C GLY A 188 -27.48 10.79 26.17
N GLU A 189 -28.39 11.11 25.25
CA GLU A 189 -28.70 10.20 24.12
C GLU A 189 -27.49 9.96 23.24
N SER A 190 -27.28 8.73 22.83
CA SER A 190 -26.14 8.39 21.98
C SER A 190 -26.55 7.65 20.71
N ARG A 191 -25.90 8.00 19.61
CA ARG A 191 -26.07 7.36 18.30
C ARG A 191 -24.75 6.78 17.85
N LEU A 192 -24.75 5.49 17.54
CA LEU A 192 -23.60 4.81 16.88
C LEU A 192 -23.61 5.14 15.40
N THR A 193 -22.43 5.32 14.83
CA THR A 193 -22.25 5.31 13.39
C THR A 193 -22.54 3.90 12.87
N GLN A 194 -23.51 3.79 11.97
CA GLN A 194 -23.86 2.52 11.33
C GLN A 194 -23.17 2.47 9.96
N PRO A 195 -22.16 1.60 9.77
CA PRO A 195 -21.55 1.43 8.46
C PRO A 195 -22.56 0.80 7.50
N ALA A 196 -22.71 1.42 6.33
CA ALA A 196 -23.53 0.89 5.25
C ALA A 196 -22.70 0.85 3.97
N PRO A 197 -22.93 -0.13 3.07
CA PRO A 197 -22.33 -0.13 1.75
C PRO A 197 -22.63 1.16 1.00
N SER A 198 -21.59 1.79 0.46
CA SER A 198 -21.72 3.01 -0.34
C SER A 198 -21.98 2.67 -1.81
N TYR A 199 -21.29 1.66 -2.31
CA TYR A 199 -21.42 1.10 -3.66
C TYR A 199 -20.78 -0.28 -3.73
N SER A 200 -20.97 -0.97 -4.84
CA SER A 200 -20.32 -2.23 -5.15
C SER A 200 -19.70 -2.18 -6.54
N ILE A 201 -18.48 -2.66 -6.66
CA ILE A 201 -17.80 -2.88 -7.94
C ILE A 201 -18.19 -4.28 -8.41
N PRO A 202 -18.78 -4.43 -9.62
CA PRO A 202 -19.14 -5.74 -10.15
C PRO A 202 -17.86 -6.50 -10.54
N LEU A 203 -17.41 -7.40 -9.67
CA LEU A 203 -16.24 -8.24 -9.86
C LEU A 203 -16.65 -9.70 -10.00
N LYS A 204 -15.96 -10.46 -10.86
CA LYS A 204 -16.14 -11.92 -10.93
C LYS A 204 -15.45 -12.58 -9.74
N GLU A 205 -16.17 -13.39 -9.00
CA GLU A 205 -15.65 -14.07 -7.80
C GLU A 205 -14.37 -14.86 -8.08
N ALA A 206 -14.32 -15.60 -9.19
CA ALA A 206 -13.13 -16.36 -9.59
C ALA A 206 -11.88 -15.49 -9.78
N HIS A 207 -12.05 -14.23 -10.23
CA HIS A 207 -10.96 -13.27 -10.40
C HIS A 207 -10.46 -12.75 -9.06
N VAL A 208 -11.37 -12.41 -8.16
CA VAL A 208 -11.02 -12.02 -6.77
C VAL A 208 -10.32 -13.17 -6.06
N ASP A 209 -10.84 -14.40 -6.17
CA ASP A 209 -10.23 -15.58 -5.57
C ASP A 209 -8.81 -15.84 -6.07
N ALA A 210 -8.54 -15.63 -7.37
CA ALA A 210 -7.20 -15.75 -7.92
C ALA A 210 -6.23 -14.74 -7.29
N VAL A 211 -6.67 -13.48 -7.12
CA VAL A 211 -5.88 -12.44 -6.45
C VAL A 211 -5.65 -12.77 -4.98
N LEU A 212 -6.69 -13.20 -4.27
CA LEU A 212 -6.58 -13.60 -2.85
C LEU A 212 -5.62 -14.78 -2.66
N ARG A 213 -5.64 -15.78 -3.57
CA ARG A 213 -4.62 -16.85 -3.57
C ARG A 213 -3.21 -16.32 -3.76
N GLY A 214 -3.02 -15.34 -4.66
CA GLY A 214 -1.74 -14.65 -4.84
C GLY A 214 -1.27 -13.94 -3.56
N LEU A 215 -2.18 -13.20 -2.90
CA LEU A 215 -1.90 -12.54 -1.62
C LEU A 215 -1.55 -13.54 -0.50
N ALA A 216 -2.23 -14.68 -0.45
CA ALA A 216 -1.89 -15.78 0.45
C ALA A 216 -0.51 -16.37 0.13
N GLY A 217 -0.16 -16.50 -1.15
CA GLY A 217 1.15 -16.93 -1.62
C GLY A 217 2.29 -16.06 -1.10
N VAL A 218 2.09 -14.73 -1.05
CA VAL A 218 3.08 -13.78 -0.48
C VAL A 218 3.47 -14.16 0.95
N VAL A 219 2.48 -14.57 1.75
CA VAL A 219 2.67 -14.91 3.18
C VAL A 219 3.21 -16.32 3.35
N LYS A 220 2.79 -17.27 2.52
CA LYS A 220 3.16 -18.70 2.64
C LYS A 220 4.56 -18.99 2.12
N GLU A 221 4.91 -18.47 0.97
CA GLU A 221 6.14 -18.82 0.23
C GLU A 221 6.83 -17.63 -0.43
N GLY A 222 6.17 -16.46 -0.49
CA GLY A 222 6.61 -15.27 -1.17
C GLY A 222 7.37 -14.27 -0.28
N THR A 223 7.31 -13.02 -0.71
CA THR A 223 8.10 -11.91 -0.14
C THR A 223 7.74 -11.54 1.30
N GLY A 224 6.56 -11.92 1.80
CA GLY A 224 6.11 -11.66 3.18
C GLY A 224 6.33 -12.82 4.14
N ARG A 225 6.82 -13.98 3.67
CA ARG A 225 6.89 -15.22 4.45
C ARG A 225 7.58 -15.06 5.81
N THR A 226 8.74 -14.44 5.83
CA THR A 226 9.53 -14.30 7.06
C THR A 226 8.80 -13.53 8.15
N ALA A 227 8.11 -12.44 7.79
CA ALA A 227 7.38 -11.62 8.75
C ALA A 227 6.15 -12.33 9.34
N PHE A 228 5.51 -13.21 8.57
CA PHE A 228 4.28 -13.90 8.98
C PHE A 228 4.48 -15.35 9.42
N LEU A 229 5.71 -15.78 9.58
CA LEU A 229 6.00 -17.11 10.10
C LEU A 229 5.34 -17.31 11.46
N ASN A 230 4.68 -18.47 11.65
CA ASN A 230 3.95 -18.83 12.87
C ASN A 230 2.81 -17.86 13.27
N ALA A 231 2.21 -17.12 12.31
CA ALA A 231 0.97 -16.40 12.58
C ALA A 231 -0.15 -17.38 12.95
N LYS A 232 -0.95 -17.03 13.98
CA LYS A 232 -2.06 -17.86 14.47
C LYS A 232 -3.36 -17.66 13.69
N TYR A 233 -3.33 -16.92 12.61
CA TYR A 233 -4.45 -16.59 11.72
C TYR A 233 -4.01 -16.72 10.27
N THR A 234 -4.97 -16.92 9.38
CA THR A 234 -4.73 -16.85 7.93
C THR A 234 -4.68 -15.40 7.49
N SER A 235 -3.79 -15.08 6.55
CA SER A 235 -3.68 -13.73 6.01
C SER A 235 -3.23 -13.72 4.56
N GLY A 236 -3.55 -12.64 3.89
CA GLY A 236 -2.99 -12.28 2.61
C GLY A 236 -2.30 -10.92 2.72
N GLY A 237 -1.29 -10.70 1.90
CA GLY A 237 -0.59 -9.41 1.89
C GLY A 237 0.24 -9.18 0.64
N LYS A 238 0.81 -7.99 0.54
CA LYS A 238 1.76 -7.64 -0.52
C LYS A 238 2.79 -6.65 -0.02
N THR A 239 4.05 -6.99 -0.19
CA THR A 239 5.18 -6.08 0.02
C THR A 239 5.27 -5.07 -1.11
N GLY A 240 5.70 -3.86 -0.81
CA GLY A 240 6.04 -2.83 -1.78
C GLY A 240 7.30 -2.09 -1.40
N THR A 241 8.04 -1.69 -2.40
CA THR A 241 9.19 -0.80 -2.28
C THR A 241 9.00 0.29 -3.32
N ALA A 242 8.87 1.53 -2.88
CA ALA A 242 8.67 2.68 -3.76
C ALA A 242 9.98 3.46 -3.89
N GLN A 243 10.51 3.52 -5.11
CA GLN A 243 11.76 4.22 -5.39
C GLN A 243 11.61 5.72 -5.17
N VAL A 244 12.52 6.30 -4.38
CA VAL A 244 12.61 7.74 -4.14
C VAL A 244 13.45 8.41 -5.21
N PHE A 245 14.50 7.74 -5.69
CA PHE A 245 15.30 8.23 -6.80
C PHE A 245 15.81 7.07 -7.66
N GLY A 246 16.02 7.36 -8.97
CA GLY A 246 16.54 6.35 -9.90
C GLY A 246 18.06 6.17 -9.74
N LEU A 247 18.50 4.96 -9.43
CA LEU A 247 19.91 4.59 -9.51
C LEU A 247 20.34 4.51 -10.99
N ARG A 248 21.32 5.31 -11.36
CA ARG A 248 21.98 5.22 -12.68
C ARG A 248 22.99 4.06 -12.68
N GLY A 249 22.46 2.82 -12.69
CA GLY A 249 23.28 1.62 -12.62
C GLY A 249 23.74 1.30 -11.20
N GLY A 250 23.99 0.02 -10.90
CA GLY A 250 24.40 -0.45 -9.58
C GLY A 250 23.25 -1.14 -8.82
N GLU A 251 23.65 -1.80 -7.73
CA GLU A 251 22.74 -2.50 -6.82
C GLU A 251 22.26 -1.53 -5.73
N TYR A 252 20.96 -1.55 -5.42
CA TYR A 252 20.41 -0.77 -4.30
C TYR A 252 20.87 -1.36 -2.97
N LYS A 253 21.61 -0.56 -2.19
CA LYS A 253 22.03 -0.92 -0.83
C LYS A 253 21.61 0.18 0.14
N ALA A 254 20.53 -0.04 0.88
CA ALA A 254 19.97 0.95 1.81
C ALA A 254 21.00 1.48 2.82
N SER A 255 21.96 0.64 3.26
CA SER A 255 23.02 1.03 4.19
C SER A 255 24.05 2.04 3.61
N GLN A 256 24.10 2.16 2.27
CA GLN A 256 25.02 3.07 1.57
C GLN A 256 24.31 4.36 1.06
N ILE A 257 23.01 4.47 1.30
CA ILE A 257 22.18 5.59 0.85
C ILE A 257 21.76 6.42 2.06
N ALA A 258 21.87 7.76 1.95
CA ALA A 258 21.37 8.67 2.99
C ALA A 258 19.90 8.36 3.29
N GLU A 259 19.53 8.32 4.56
CA GLU A 259 18.20 7.88 5.02
C GLU A 259 17.04 8.50 4.22
N ARG A 260 17.05 9.82 4.04
CA ARG A 260 16.04 10.57 3.28
C ARG A 260 15.93 10.22 1.78
N LEU A 261 16.88 9.47 1.25
CA LEU A 261 16.90 9.01 -0.14
C LEU A 261 16.60 7.52 -0.27
N ARG A 262 16.44 6.82 0.85
CA ARG A 262 16.05 5.41 0.82
C ARG A 262 14.64 5.28 0.29
N ASP A 263 14.36 4.14 -0.31
CA ASP A 263 13.05 3.81 -0.82
C ASP A 263 12.00 3.77 0.31
N HIS A 264 10.75 4.02 -0.02
CA HIS A 264 9.66 3.90 0.94
C HIS A 264 9.20 2.45 1.02
N ALA A 265 9.03 1.95 2.23
CA ALA A 265 8.57 0.60 2.50
C ALA A 265 7.05 0.55 2.66
N TRP A 266 6.40 -0.36 1.93
CA TRP A 266 4.96 -0.58 1.99
C TRP A 266 4.63 -2.04 2.32
N TYR A 267 3.54 -2.25 3.01
CA TYR A 267 2.87 -3.54 3.13
C TYR A 267 1.36 -3.35 3.21
N ILE A 268 0.62 -3.99 2.34
CA ILE A 268 -0.84 -4.11 2.46
C ILE A 268 -1.16 -5.50 2.99
N ALA A 269 -2.21 -5.62 3.81
CA ALA A 269 -2.60 -6.90 4.37
C ALA A 269 -4.11 -6.97 4.64
N LEU A 270 -4.64 -8.19 4.64
CA LEU A 270 -6.00 -8.54 5.06
C LEU A 270 -6.00 -9.86 5.84
N ALA A 271 -6.89 -9.99 6.82
CA ALA A 271 -7.05 -11.19 7.62
C ALA A 271 -8.43 -11.25 8.33
N PRO A 272 -8.95 -12.48 8.69
CA PRO A 272 -8.54 -13.77 8.14
C PRO A 272 -8.76 -13.82 6.62
N LEU A 273 -8.03 -14.69 5.92
CA LEU A 273 -8.11 -14.75 4.44
C LEU A 273 -9.50 -15.13 3.93
N GLU A 274 -10.17 -16.04 4.64
CA GLU A 274 -11.47 -16.59 4.25
C GLU A 274 -12.63 -15.62 4.45
N LYS A 275 -12.54 -14.81 5.51
CA LYS A 275 -13.54 -13.78 5.86
C LYS A 275 -12.83 -12.62 6.54
N PRO A 276 -12.24 -11.71 5.78
CA PRO A 276 -11.46 -10.61 6.34
C PRO A 276 -12.27 -9.73 7.29
N THR A 277 -11.72 -9.47 8.47
CA THR A 277 -12.25 -8.55 9.48
C THR A 277 -11.36 -7.33 9.66
N ILE A 278 -10.14 -7.40 9.14
CA ILE A 278 -9.19 -6.29 9.11
C ILE A 278 -8.52 -6.22 7.73
N ALA A 279 -8.41 -5.00 7.21
CA ALA A 279 -7.51 -4.63 6.14
C ALA A 279 -6.61 -3.51 6.65
N LEU A 280 -5.31 -3.58 6.42
CA LEU A 280 -4.37 -2.60 6.90
C LEU A 280 -3.30 -2.28 5.87
N VAL A 281 -2.69 -1.11 6.05
CA VAL A 281 -1.49 -0.68 5.36
C VAL A 281 -0.45 -0.28 6.39
N ALA A 282 0.75 -0.82 6.28
CA ALA A 282 1.93 -0.32 6.96
C ALA A 282 2.80 0.41 5.93
N PHE A 283 3.16 1.65 6.25
CA PHE A 283 4.01 2.50 5.45
C PHE A 283 5.15 3.05 6.31
N VAL A 284 6.38 2.92 5.84
CA VAL A 284 7.56 3.48 6.48
C VAL A 284 8.30 4.35 5.47
N GLU A 285 8.22 5.65 5.69
CA GLU A 285 8.92 6.64 4.86
C GLU A 285 10.43 6.39 4.96
N ASN A 286 11.10 6.27 3.81
CA ASN A 286 12.53 5.98 3.72
C ASN A 286 12.98 4.69 4.46
N GLY A 287 12.06 3.74 4.63
CA GLY A 287 12.30 2.49 5.37
C GLY A 287 13.07 1.41 4.59
N GLY A 288 13.31 1.61 3.28
CA GLY A 288 13.95 0.61 2.44
C GLY A 288 12.97 -0.47 1.96
N PHE A 289 13.28 -1.73 2.17
CA PHE A 289 12.45 -2.83 1.67
C PHE A 289 11.17 -3.06 2.49
N GLY A 290 10.04 -3.21 1.79
CA GLY A 290 8.74 -3.46 2.41
C GLY A 290 8.70 -4.72 3.27
N ALA A 291 9.40 -5.78 2.85
CA ALA A 291 9.50 -7.03 3.60
C ALA A 291 10.21 -6.88 4.95
N GLU A 292 11.18 -5.96 5.04
CA GLU A 292 12.03 -5.76 6.23
C GLU A 292 11.47 -4.71 7.19
N ALA A 293 10.90 -3.63 6.67
CA ALA A 293 10.44 -2.51 7.49
C ALA A 293 8.92 -2.53 7.72
N ALA A 294 8.10 -2.68 6.67
CA ALA A 294 6.65 -2.53 6.77
C ALA A 294 5.92 -3.84 7.16
N ALA A 295 6.33 -4.99 6.62
CA ALA A 295 5.68 -6.27 6.90
C ALA A 295 5.73 -6.68 8.39
N PRO A 296 6.86 -6.50 9.14
CA PRO A 296 6.88 -6.79 10.57
C PRO A 296 5.96 -5.88 11.40
N ILE A 297 5.76 -4.62 10.98
CA ILE A 297 4.82 -3.70 11.63
C ILE A 297 3.38 -4.21 11.40
N ALA A 298 3.04 -4.53 10.16
CA ALA A 298 1.74 -5.10 9.82
C ALA A 298 1.45 -6.37 10.63
N ARG A 299 2.44 -7.26 10.77
CA ARG A 299 2.33 -8.46 11.59
C ARG A 299 1.98 -8.13 13.05
N LYS A 300 2.71 -7.22 13.68
CA LYS A 300 2.46 -6.82 15.08
C LYS A 300 1.06 -6.22 15.28
N VAL A 301 0.59 -5.40 14.34
CA VAL A 301 -0.76 -4.83 14.39
C VAL A 301 -1.82 -5.91 14.30
N MET A 302 -1.66 -6.88 13.39
CA MET A 302 -2.59 -8.00 13.27
C MET A 302 -2.55 -8.91 14.48
N ASP A 303 -1.38 -9.23 15.03
CA ASP A 303 -1.25 -10.01 16.25
C ASP A 303 -2.03 -9.36 17.40
N ALA A 304 -1.88 -8.05 17.60
CA ALA A 304 -2.59 -7.30 18.63
C ALA A 304 -4.11 -7.20 18.35
N TYR A 305 -4.52 -7.19 17.09
CA TYR A 305 -5.93 -7.19 16.72
C TYR A 305 -6.62 -8.51 17.05
N PHE A 306 -5.94 -9.64 16.84
CA PHE A 306 -6.48 -10.99 17.11
C PHE A 306 -6.24 -11.48 18.53
N ASP A 307 -5.33 -10.85 19.29
CA ASP A 307 -5.00 -11.19 20.67
C ASP A 307 -5.02 -9.92 21.54
N ALA A 308 -6.15 -9.72 22.25
CA ALA A 308 -6.35 -8.55 23.10
C ALA A 308 -5.29 -8.43 24.21
N SER A 309 -4.73 -9.53 24.69
CA SER A 309 -3.68 -9.52 25.72
C SER A 309 -2.39 -8.86 25.23
N LEU A 310 -2.07 -9.00 23.94
CA LEU A 310 -0.92 -8.32 23.32
C LEU A 310 -1.16 -6.82 23.20
N LEU A 311 -2.40 -6.40 22.92
CA LEU A 311 -2.76 -4.99 22.89
C LEU A 311 -2.65 -4.37 24.29
N GLU A 312 -3.20 -5.01 25.30
CA GLU A 312 -3.11 -4.56 26.71
C GLU A 312 -1.66 -4.44 27.17
N ALA A 313 -0.82 -5.44 26.88
CA ALA A 313 0.60 -5.41 27.21
C ALA A 313 1.35 -4.30 26.46
N ALA A 314 0.96 -3.98 25.23
CA ALA A 314 1.55 -2.88 24.48
C ALA A 314 1.15 -1.52 25.06
N LEU A 315 -0.12 -1.34 25.42
CA LEU A 315 -0.62 -0.11 26.04
C LEU A 315 0.06 0.13 27.39
N LYS A 316 0.20 -0.89 28.25
CA LYS A 316 0.89 -0.79 29.53
C LYS A 316 2.34 -0.34 29.34
N ARG A 317 3.09 -0.96 28.42
CA ARG A 317 4.48 -0.54 28.12
C ARG A 317 4.60 0.91 27.65
N ASN A 318 3.61 1.43 26.92
CA ASN A 318 3.61 2.80 26.46
C ASN A 318 3.36 3.79 27.62
N VAL A 319 2.48 3.44 28.57
CA VAL A 319 2.25 4.24 29.80
C VAL A 319 3.55 4.30 30.62
N ASP A 320 4.15 3.14 30.91
CA ASP A 320 5.40 3.04 31.68
C ASP A 320 6.52 3.88 31.03
N ARG A 321 6.65 3.82 29.70
CA ARG A 321 7.63 4.60 28.95
C ARG A 321 7.36 6.10 29.02
N SER A 322 6.09 6.51 28.93
CA SER A 322 5.71 7.93 29.03
C SER A 322 6.02 8.50 30.41
N GLU A 323 5.77 7.75 31.46
CA GLU A 323 6.10 8.12 32.85
C GLU A 323 7.61 8.24 33.05
N GLN A 324 8.40 7.31 32.52
CA GLN A 324 9.87 7.36 32.55
C GLN A 324 10.42 8.60 31.83
N VAL A 325 9.87 8.93 30.64
CA VAL A 325 10.27 10.12 29.88
C VAL A 325 9.91 11.40 30.63
N ALA A 326 8.72 11.48 31.24
CA ALA A 326 8.30 12.62 32.02
C ALA A 326 9.19 12.83 33.29
N ALA A 327 9.50 11.74 34.00
CA ALA A 327 10.38 11.75 35.14
C ALA A 327 11.82 12.19 34.76
N ALA A 328 12.33 11.70 33.62
CA ALA A 328 13.64 12.10 33.12
C ALA A 328 13.71 13.60 32.74
N ALA A 329 12.64 14.11 32.09
CA ALA A 329 12.51 15.51 31.74
C ALA A 329 12.49 16.42 33.00
N GLN A 330 11.72 16.04 34.00
CA GLN A 330 11.63 16.76 35.27
C GLN A 330 12.98 16.76 36.03
N ALA A 331 13.69 15.61 36.03
CA ALA A 331 15.02 15.54 36.63
C ALA A 331 16.06 16.40 35.88
N ALA A 332 15.93 16.53 34.55
CA ALA A 332 16.80 17.42 33.79
C ALA A 332 16.54 18.89 34.03
N GLU A 333 15.27 19.30 34.21
CA GLU A 333 14.90 20.68 34.62
C GLU A 333 15.46 21.04 35.99
N VAL A 334 15.31 20.18 37.00
CA VAL A 334 15.87 20.39 38.35
C VAL A 334 17.40 20.53 38.32
N ARG A 335 18.09 19.79 37.44
CA ARG A 335 19.56 19.92 37.27
C ARG A 335 19.98 21.21 36.56
N ARG A 336 19.14 21.80 35.72
CA ARG A 336 19.40 23.11 35.07
C ARG A 336 19.11 24.31 35.97
N ALA A 337 18.27 24.11 36.97
CA ALA A 337 17.91 25.13 37.94
C ALA A 337 18.85 25.24 39.17
N ARG A 338 19.80 24.31 39.29
CA ARG A 338 20.91 24.30 40.25
C ARG A 338 22.21 24.75 39.58
#